data_092103043e6e39ce2c486ea557aea845
#
_entry.id   092103043e6e39ce2c486ea557aea845
#
_cell.length_a   1.000
_cell.length_b   1.000
_cell.length_c   1.000
_cell.angle_alpha   90.00
_cell.angle_beta   90.00
_cell.angle_gamma   90.00
#
_symmetry.space_group_name_H-M   'P 1'
#
loop_
_entity.id
_entity.type
_entity.pdbx_description
1 polymer ?
#
loop_
_entity_poly.entity_id
_entity_poly.type
_entity_poly.pdbx_seq_one_letter_code
_entity_poly.pdbx_strand_id
1 'polypeptide(L)' 'MEKLTIQNNIRRLRFDHDEMTQQQLADKVGVTRQTIVAIEKGNYSPSLELAFRIALAFNVPLHEVFFVEERHS' A
#
# COMPACT_ATOMS: atom_id res chain seq x y z
N MET A 1 -18.42 1.26 -17.60
CA MET A 1 -17.81 0.51 -16.49
C MET A 1 -17.49 1.45 -15.36
N GLU A 2 -17.95 1.14 -14.18
CA GLU A 2 -17.67 1.98 -13.03
C GLU A 2 -16.21 1.90 -12.62
N LYS A 3 -15.68 3.02 -12.17
CA LYS A 3 -14.30 3.10 -11.72
C LYS A 3 -14.18 2.49 -10.33
N LEU A 4 -13.25 1.56 -10.18
CA LEU A 4 -12.99 0.97 -8.87
C LEU A 4 -12.21 1.94 -7.99
N THR A 5 -12.58 2.00 -6.73
CA THR A 5 -11.82 2.74 -5.74
C THR A 5 -10.97 1.75 -4.95
N ILE A 6 -9.66 1.83 -5.12
CA ILE A 6 -8.74 0.95 -4.42
C ILE A 6 -8.24 1.69 -3.19
N GLN A 7 -8.37 1.04 -2.04
CA GLN A 7 -7.91 1.57 -0.77
C GLN A 7 -6.74 0.75 -0.25
N ASN A 8 -6.05 1.27 0.75
CA ASN A 8 -4.92 0.56 1.32
C ASN A 8 -4.83 0.77 2.83
N ASN A 9 -4.15 -0.16 3.48
CA ASN A 9 -3.87 -0.13 4.91
C ASN A 9 -2.38 0.11 5.20
N ILE A 10 -1.64 0.69 4.27
CA ILE A 10 -0.18 0.80 4.40
C ILE A 10 0.20 1.56 5.67
N ARG A 11 -0.44 2.68 5.94
CA ARG A 11 -0.13 3.49 7.11
C ARG A 11 -0.33 2.69 8.40
N ARG A 12 -1.45 1.96 8.50
CA ARG A 12 -1.75 1.13 9.66
C ARG A 12 -0.74 0.01 9.81
N LEU A 13 -0.40 -0.66 8.69
CA LEU A 13 0.59 -1.74 8.72
C LEU A 13 1.96 -1.23 9.14
N ARG A 14 2.34 -0.04 8.67
CA ARG A 14 3.60 0.57 9.10
C ARG A 14 3.61 0.80 10.61
N PHE A 15 2.52 1.35 11.12
CA PHE A 15 2.38 1.60 12.56
C PHE A 15 2.51 0.30 13.35
N ASP A 16 1.85 -0.77 12.88
CA ASP A 16 1.86 -2.07 13.56
C ASP A 16 3.23 -2.77 13.46
N HIS A 17 4.12 -2.30 12.60
CA HIS A 17 5.47 -2.85 12.42
C HIS A 17 6.51 -1.90 12.99
N ASP A 18 6.47 -1.69 14.31
CA ASP A 18 7.42 -0.84 15.05
C ASP A 18 7.45 0.60 14.55
N GLU A 19 6.28 1.13 14.20
CA GLU A 19 6.14 2.51 13.71
C GLU A 19 7.07 2.79 12.52
N MET A 20 7.09 1.86 11.58
CA MET A 20 7.91 1.98 10.37
C MET A 20 7.62 3.29 9.65
N THR A 21 8.67 4.01 9.27
CA THR A 21 8.51 5.25 8.51
C THR A 21 8.23 4.97 7.05
N GLN A 22 7.70 5.97 6.34
CA GLN A 22 7.52 5.88 4.89
C GLN A 22 8.86 5.62 4.18
N GLN A 23 9.93 6.26 4.66
CA GLN A 23 11.26 6.07 4.08
C GLN A 23 11.77 4.65 4.29
N GLN A 24 11.54 4.08 5.48
CA GLN A 24 11.95 2.70 5.75
C GLN A 24 11.22 1.73 4.84
N LEU A 25 9.92 1.93 4.63
CA LEU A 25 9.17 1.09 3.70
C LEU A 25 9.68 1.25 2.28
N ALA A 26 9.89 2.50 1.84
CA ALA A 26 10.41 2.79 0.50
C ALA A 26 11.74 2.07 0.26
N ASP A 27 12.65 2.13 1.24
CA ASP A 27 13.93 1.45 1.14
C ASP A 27 13.77 -0.06 1.04
N LYS A 28 12.83 -0.64 1.80
CA LYS A 28 12.60 -2.08 1.78
C LYS A 28 12.09 -2.58 0.43
N VAL A 29 11.25 -1.79 -0.23
CA VAL A 29 10.62 -2.23 -1.48
C VAL A 29 11.26 -1.63 -2.72
N GLY A 30 12.28 -0.80 -2.55
CA GLY A 30 13.10 -0.31 -3.66
C GLY A 30 12.49 0.83 -4.46
N VAL A 31 11.76 1.72 -3.80
CA VAL A 31 11.17 2.91 -4.45
C VAL A 31 11.50 4.15 -3.62
N THR A 32 11.12 5.32 -4.13
CA THR A 32 11.31 6.56 -3.41
C THR A 32 10.22 6.75 -2.35
N ARG A 33 10.51 7.59 -1.36
CA ARG A 33 9.53 7.96 -0.35
C ARG A 33 8.29 8.59 -0.98
N GLN A 34 8.48 9.44 -2.01
CA GLN A 34 7.36 10.08 -2.70
C GLN A 34 6.40 9.05 -3.30
N THR A 35 6.93 7.93 -3.79
CA THR A 35 6.09 6.86 -4.32
C THR A 35 5.19 6.28 -3.22
N ILE A 36 5.76 6.03 -2.04
CA ILE A 36 4.97 5.52 -0.91
C ILE A 36 3.92 6.55 -0.49
N VAL A 37 4.30 7.83 -0.39
CA VAL A 37 3.35 8.89 -0.03
C VAL A 37 2.17 8.90 -1.02
N ALA A 38 2.46 8.84 -2.32
CA ALA A 38 1.42 8.88 -3.35
C ALA A 38 0.51 7.66 -3.28
N ILE A 39 1.07 6.48 -3.02
CA ILE A 39 0.28 5.25 -2.88
C ILE A 39 -0.64 5.36 -1.66
N GLU A 40 -0.12 5.79 -0.52
CA GLU A 40 -0.92 5.90 0.69
C GLU A 40 -2.08 6.87 0.54
N LYS A 41 -1.89 7.92 -0.24
CA LYS A 41 -2.94 8.92 -0.50
C LYS A 41 -3.94 8.46 -1.56
N GLY A 42 -3.67 7.36 -2.25
CA GLY A 42 -4.52 6.90 -3.33
C GLY A 42 -4.31 7.62 -4.65
N ASN A 43 -3.24 8.39 -4.78
CA ASN A 43 -2.94 9.17 -5.99
C ASN A 43 -2.10 8.39 -7.01
N TYR A 44 -1.63 7.22 -6.64
CA TYR A 44 -0.79 6.39 -7.52
C TYR A 44 -1.07 4.93 -7.25
N SER A 45 -1.37 4.18 -8.32
CA SER A 45 -1.58 2.74 -8.22
C SER A 45 -0.27 2.04 -8.49
N PRO A 46 0.25 1.23 -7.55
CA PRO A 46 1.50 0.54 -7.77
C PRO A 46 1.35 -0.54 -8.83
N SER A 47 2.47 -0.91 -9.47
CA SER A 47 2.51 -2.10 -10.29
C SER A 47 2.19 -3.32 -9.42
N LEU A 48 1.79 -4.41 -10.06
CA LEU A 48 1.51 -5.66 -9.34
C LEU A 48 2.75 -6.13 -8.58
N GLU A 49 3.92 -6.02 -9.19
CA GLU A 49 5.16 -6.42 -8.54
C GLU A 49 5.41 -5.58 -7.28
N LEU A 50 5.25 -4.26 -7.36
CA LEU A 50 5.45 -3.39 -6.20
C LEU A 50 4.42 -3.70 -5.12
N ALA A 51 3.18 -3.94 -5.50
CA ALA A 51 2.13 -4.30 -4.54
C ALA A 51 2.50 -5.57 -3.76
N PHE A 52 3.00 -6.60 -4.45
CA PHE A 52 3.46 -7.82 -3.79
C PHE A 52 4.69 -7.58 -2.90
N ARG A 53 5.62 -6.72 -3.33
CA ARG A 53 6.78 -6.38 -2.50
C ARG A 53 6.36 -5.72 -1.20
N ILE A 54 5.37 -4.85 -1.27
CA ILE A 54 4.84 -4.20 -0.06
C ILE A 54 4.21 -5.24 0.87
N ALA A 55 3.40 -6.13 0.32
CA ALA A 55 2.78 -7.20 1.12
C ALA A 55 3.84 -8.07 1.79
N LEU A 56 4.89 -8.43 1.05
CA LEU A 56 5.99 -9.23 1.60
C LEU A 56 6.74 -8.48 2.68
N ALA A 57 6.93 -7.17 2.52
CA ALA A 57 7.61 -6.35 3.53
C ALA A 57 6.89 -6.39 4.87
N PHE A 58 5.56 -6.49 4.84
CA PHE A 58 4.75 -6.60 6.05
C PHE A 58 4.42 -8.03 6.44
N ASN A 59 4.80 -9.00 5.60
CA ASN A 59 4.52 -10.42 5.80
C ASN A 59 3.01 -10.68 5.95
N VAL A 60 2.22 -10.07 5.09
CA VAL A 60 0.77 -10.23 5.05
C VAL A 60 0.32 -10.53 3.63
N PRO A 61 -0.87 -11.13 3.45
CA PRO A 61 -1.40 -11.31 2.10
C PRO A 61 -1.72 -9.99 1.43
N LEU A 62 -1.72 -9.98 0.11
CA LEU A 62 -1.94 -8.77 -0.68
C LEU A 62 -3.26 -8.08 -0.31
N HIS A 63 -4.32 -8.85 -0.08
CA HIS A 63 -5.63 -8.29 0.22
C HIS A 63 -5.71 -7.58 1.58
N GLU A 64 -4.72 -7.77 2.44
CA GLU A 64 -4.62 -7.01 3.69
C GLU A 64 -3.93 -5.66 3.48
N VAL A 65 -3.22 -5.50 2.36
CA VAL A 65 -2.58 -4.23 2.02
C VAL A 65 -3.51 -3.38 1.15
N PHE A 66 -4.05 -3.98 0.10
CA PHE A 66 -4.92 -3.28 -0.86
C PHE A 66 -6.27 -3.97 -0.96
N PHE A 67 -7.32 -3.18 -1.03
CA PHE A 67 -8.67 -3.71 -1.13
C PHE A 67 -9.56 -2.73 -1.89
N VAL A 68 -10.67 -3.25 -2.38
CA VAL A 68 -11.64 -2.45 -3.12
C VAL A 68 -12.76 -2.06 -2.17
N GLU A 69 -13.12 -0.77 -2.19
CA GLU A 69 -14.26 -0.31 -1.44
C GLU A 69 -15.53 -0.79 -2.14
N GLU A 70 -16.33 -1.59 -1.45
CA GLU A 70 -17.62 -2.01 -1.97
C GLU A 70 -18.65 -0.94 -1.72
N ARG A 71 -19.30 -0.51 -2.81
CA ARG A 71 -20.45 0.38 -2.69
C ARG A 71 -21.71 -0.40 -2.90
N HIS A 72 -22.54 -0.40 -1.89
CA HIS A 72 -23.90 -0.88 -2.04
C HIS A 72 -24.78 0.30 -2.40
N SER A 73 -25.27 0.27 -3.59
CA SER A 73 -26.24 1.28 -4.03
C SER A 73 -27.62 0.93 -3.52
#